data_7b01b6acf84f3ecdf519366a0f0519c3
#
_entry.id   7b01b6acf84f3ecdf519366a0f0519c3
#
_cell.length_a   1.000
_cell.length_b   1.000
_cell.length_c   1.000
_cell.angle_alpha   90.00
_cell.angle_beta   90.00
_cell.angle_gamma   90.00
#
_symmetry.space_group_name_H-M   'P 1'
#
loop_
_entity.id
_entity.type
_entity.pdbx_description
1 polymer ?
#
loop_
_entity_poly.entity_id
_entity_poly.type
_entity_poly.pdbx_seq_one_letter_code
_entity_poly.pdbx_strand_id
1 'polypeptide(L)'
;MTLLPTVVAGIAWDPQIRGILAVLAGVIVLGGGVYLVLATDLAARLGFLVILTALFGWMTIHGLVWWLYPPGQGPIGDIPAWEVEEINHGDLSQALLDEAHDLDPSGLPSTEEINDATDADIVEINEQLAGQLNEWTLLAASDASRAEAQSTADATLAEGVIPGLEESSSYVHLYTFETGGKPERQSDGVWDRVTNRITNTLRITSPPHYAIVQIQPAIPQEEVVGQAPPPPEADPNAEVISIVMVRDLGQRRLVPALITLGSGLMFGLLCAMLHARDRVVAEHRSAPLPAPTGGT
;
A
#
# COMPACT_ATOMS: atom_id res chain seq x y z
N MET A 1 -2.61 -51.70 -9.79
CA MET A 1 -1.21 -51.32 -10.01
C MET A 1 -1.13 -49.86 -10.36
N THR A 2 -1.44 -48.97 -9.40
CA THR A 2 -1.56 -47.50 -9.58
C THR A 2 -1.19 -46.75 -8.31
N LEU A 3 -0.06 -47.09 -7.67
CA LEU A 3 0.40 -46.42 -6.43
C LEU A 3 1.65 -45.55 -6.61
N LEU A 4 2.17 -45.42 -7.81
CA LEU A 4 3.40 -44.65 -8.07
C LEU A 4 3.22 -43.13 -8.36
N PRO A 5 2.10 -42.59 -8.84
CA PRO A 5 1.99 -41.17 -9.04
C PRO A 5 1.66 -40.37 -7.75
N THR A 6 1.20 -41.03 -6.70
CA THR A 6 0.72 -40.33 -5.48
C THR A 6 1.84 -39.93 -4.52
N VAL A 7 3.02 -40.54 -4.61
CA VAL A 7 4.13 -40.25 -3.68
C VAL A 7 4.96 -39.05 -4.13
N VAL A 8 4.97 -38.70 -5.42
CA VAL A 8 5.71 -37.53 -5.93
C VAL A 8 4.89 -36.23 -5.82
N ALA A 9 3.56 -36.35 -5.67
CA ALA A 9 2.65 -35.20 -5.49
C ALA A 9 2.58 -34.68 -4.03
N GLY A 10 3.27 -35.31 -3.11
CA GLY A 10 3.09 -35.08 -1.66
C GLY A 10 3.90 -33.97 -1.03
N ILE A 11 4.80 -33.30 -1.73
CA ILE A 11 5.54 -32.15 -1.15
C ILE A 11 4.94 -30.86 -1.71
N ALA A 12 3.90 -30.37 -1.06
CA ALA A 12 3.40 -29.01 -1.29
C ALA A 12 4.37 -28.02 -0.65
N TRP A 13 5.32 -27.53 -1.43
CA TRP A 13 6.20 -26.46 -1.00
C TRP A 13 5.38 -25.17 -0.80
N ASP A 14 5.62 -24.47 0.31
CA ASP A 14 5.07 -23.15 0.53
C ASP A 14 5.33 -22.25 -0.71
N PRO A 15 4.33 -21.52 -1.20
CA PRO A 15 4.50 -20.63 -2.36
C PRO A 15 5.65 -19.62 -2.21
N GLN A 16 5.90 -19.13 -0.99
CA GLN A 16 7.00 -18.22 -0.70
C GLN A 16 8.36 -18.89 -0.90
N ILE A 17 8.51 -20.13 -0.42
CA ILE A 17 9.74 -20.92 -0.58
C ILE A 17 10.01 -21.20 -2.06
N ARG A 18 8.98 -21.54 -2.84
CA ARG A 18 9.11 -21.70 -4.29
C ARG A 18 9.59 -20.43 -4.98
N GLY A 19 9.02 -19.27 -4.60
CA GLY A 19 9.42 -17.98 -5.14
C GLY A 19 10.90 -17.69 -4.84
N ILE A 20 11.33 -17.85 -3.60
CA ILE A 20 12.72 -17.66 -3.18
C ILE A 20 13.67 -18.58 -3.94
N LEU A 21 13.35 -19.87 -4.05
CA LEU A 21 14.18 -20.84 -4.76
C LEU A 21 14.27 -20.54 -6.27
N ALA A 22 13.18 -20.12 -6.90
CA ALA A 22 13.16 -19.73 -8.31
C ALA A 22 14.06 -18.51 -8.57
N VAL A 23 13.99 -17.49 -7.71
CA VAL A 23 14.85 -16.30 -7.79
C VAL A 23 16.32 -16.68 -7.56
N LEU A 24 16.63 -17.46 -6.54
CA LEU A 24 17.98 -17.95 -6.27
C LEU A 24 18.55 -18.73 -7.45
N ALA A 25 17.78 -19.67 -8.03
CA ALA A 25 18.19 -20.42 -9.20
C ALA A 25 18.46 -19.50 -10.40
N GLY A 26 17.57 -18.54 -10.66
CA GLY A 26 17.73 -17.52 -11.71
C GLY A 26 19.02 -16.71 -11.53
N VAL A 27 19.28 -16.21 -10.34
CA VAL A 27 20.49 -15.42 -10.02
C VAL A 27 21.76 -16.28 -10.19
N ILE A 28 21.76 -17.52 -9.70
CA ILE A 28 22.92 -18.42 -9.80
C ILE A 28 23.18 -18.78 -11.27
N VAL A 29 22.16 -19.14 -12.04
CA VAL A 29 22.33 -19.56 -13.43
C VAL A 29 22.71 -18.38 -14.32
N LEU A 30 21.97 -17.29 -14.27
CA LEU A 30 22.25 -16.11 -15.10
C LEU A 30 23.50 -15.37 -14.65
N GLY A 31 23.60 -15.05 -13.36
CA GLY A 31 24.74 -14.35 -12.78
C GLY A 31 26.01 -15.19 -12.81
N GLY A 32 25.93 -16.48 -12.46
CA GLY A 32 27.04 -17.40 -12.52
C GLY A 32 27.53 -17.64 -13.97
N GLY A 33 26.63 -17.77 -14.93
CA GLY A 33 26.96 -17.91 -16.34
C GLY A 33 27.70 -16.70 -16.90
N VAL A 34 27.18 -15.51 -16.65
CA VAL A 34 27.85 -14.24 -17.04
C VAL A 34 29.19 -14.08 -16.34
N TYR A 35 29.27 -14.42 -15.03
CA TYR A 35 30.53 -14.39 -14.28
C TYR A 35 31.59 -15.30 -14.90
N LEU A 36 31.25 -16.53 -15.27
CA LEU A 36 32.19 -17.46 -15.89
C LEU A 36 32.77 -16.88 -17.19
N VAL A 37 31.94 -16.30 -18.04
CA VAL A 37 32.41 -15.63 -19.28
C VAL A 37 33.35 -14.47 -18.95
N LEU A 38 32.95 -13.58 -18.05
CA LEU A 38 33.79 -12.44 -17.67
C LEU A 38 35.08 -12.84 -16.95
N ALA A 39 35.07 -13.92 -16.18
CA ALA A 39 36.23 -14.42 -15.47
C ALA A 39 37.31 -15.00 -16.41
N THR A 40 36.89 -15.55 -17.57
CA THR A 40 37.84 -16.03 -18.59
C THR A 40 38.54 -14.88 -19.31
N ASP A 41 37.81 -13.77 -19.59
CA ASP A 41 38.33 -12.66 -20.38
C ASP A 41 39.07 -11.59 -19.51
N LEU A 42 38.59 -11.34 -18.30
CA LEU A 42 39.02 -10.21 -17.46
C LEU A 42 39.79 -10.61 -16.20
N ALA A 43 40.03 -11.89 -15.97
CA ALA A 43 40.42 -12.50 -14.69
C ALA A 43 39.31 -12.49 -13.63
N ALA A 44 39.29 -13.53 -12.76
CA ALA A 44 38.19 -13.81 -11.85
C ALA A 44 37.76 -12.67 -10.94
N ARG A 45 38.71 -11.92 -10.38
CA ARG A 45 38.42 -10.79 -9.47
C ARG A 45 37.76 -9.61 -10.18
N LEU A 46 38.22 -9.29 -11.39
CA LEU A 46 37.66 -8.18 -12.18
C LEU A 46 36.29 -8.58 -12.75
N GLY A 47 36.17 -9.78 -13.29
CA GLY A 47 34.88 -10.33 -13.75
C GLY A 47 33.81 -10.25 -12.66
N PHE A 48 34.17 -10.63 -11.41
CA PHE A 48 33.26 -10.53 -10.28
C PHE A 48 32.85 -9.07 -9.95
N LEU A 49 33.80 -8.13 -9.95
CA LEU A 49 33.51 -6.72 -9.73
C LEU A 49 32.59 -6.15 -10.81
N VAL A 50 32.82 -6.48 -12.07
CA VAL A 50 32.02 -5.98 -13.21
C VAL A 50 30.58 -6.52 -13.12
N ILE A 51 30.40 -7.82 -12.82
CA ILE A 51 29.05 -8.38 -12.72
C ILE A 51 28.28 -7.83 -11.53
N LEU A 52 28.94 -7.62 -10.38
CA LEU A 52 28.32 -6.98 -9.22
C LEU A 52 27.91 -5.54 -9.55
N THR A 53 28.77 -4.78 -10.24
CA THR A 53 28.45 -3.42 -10.66
C THR A 53 27.23 -3.40 -11.57
N ALA A 54 27.18 -4.29 -12.56
CA ALA A 54 26.05 -4.42 -13.46
C ALA A 54 24.75 -4.81 -12.70
N LEU A 55 24.83 -5.75 -11.76
CA LEU A 55 23.69 -6.20 -10.95
C LEU A 55 23.13 -5.05 -10.11
N PHE A 56 23.98 -4.33 -9.37
CA PHE A 56 23.52 -3.22 -8.53
C PHE A 56 23.03 -2.03 -9.37
N GLY A 57 23.64 -1.75 -10.52
CA GLY A 57 23.13 -0.77 -11.47
C GLY A 57 21.74 -1.14 -11.99
N TRP A 58 21.53 -2.40 -12.36
CA TRP A 58 20.22 -2.91 -12.76
C TRP A 58 19.19 -2.82 -11.64
N MET A 59 19.55 -3.23 -10.41
CA MET A 59 18.66 -3.11 -9.24
C MET A 59 18.29 -1.65 -8.95
N THR A 60 19.24 -0.71 -9.12
CA THR A 60 18.98 0.72 -8.93
C THR A 60 17.92 1.22 -9.91
N ILE A 61 18.03 0.85 -11.20
CA ILE A 61 17.06 1.24 -12.24
C ILE A 61 15.69 0.65 -11.93
N HIS A 62 15.61 -0.64 -11.58
CA HIS A 62 14.36 -1.31 -11.23
C HIS A 62 13.72 -0.72 -9.98
N GLY A 63 14.51 -0.51 -8.93
CA GLY A 63 14.07 0.13 -7.71
C GLY A 63 13.50 1.53 -7.98
N LEU A 64 14.18 2.32 -8.83
CA LEU A 64 13.69 3.63 -9.22
C LEU A 64 12.35 3.57 -9.97
N VAL A 65 12.20 2.61 -10.89
CA VAL A 65 10.93 2.38 -11.60
C VAL A 65 9.83 2.01 -10.62
N TRP A 66 10.07 1.10 -9.68
CA TRP A 66 9.10 0.71 -8.66
C TRP A 66 8.77 1.85 -7.71
N TRP A 67 9.74 2.70 -7.37
CA TRP A 67 9.53 3.85 -6.50
C TRP A 67 8.66 4.92 -7.16
N LEU A 68 8.94 5.26 -8.42
CA LEU A 68 8.21 6.30 -9.16
C LEU A 68 6.88 5.79 -9.76
N TYR A 69 6.88 4.56 -10.25
CA TYR A 69 5.74 3.92 -10.88
C TYR A 69 5.52 2.54 -10.28
N PRO A 70 4.91 2.43 -9.10
CA PRO A 70 4.67 1.10 -8.53
C PRO A 70 3.72 0.34 -9.46
N PRO A 71 4.20 -0.60 -10.28
CA PRO A 71 3.34 -1.56 -10.93
C PRO A 71 2.71 -2.40 -9.83
N GLY A 72 1.48 -2.83 -10.00
CA GLY A 72 0.74 -3.57 -8.97
C GLY A 72 1.37 -4.90 -8.50
N GLN A 73 2.54 -5.26 -9.00
CA GLN A 73 3.27 -6.50 -8.69
C GLN A 73 4.73 -6.28 -8.23
N GLY A 74 5.13 -5.04 -7.95
CA GLY A 74 6.46 -4.75 -7.42
C GLY A 74 6.55 -5.01 -5.91
N PRO A 75 7.76 -4.96 -5.31
CA PRO A 75 7.90 -4.96 -3.87
C PRO A 75 7.26 -3.69 -3.31
N ILE A 76 6.19 -3.86 -2.58
CA ILE A 76 5.45 -2.78 -1.92
C ILE A 76 5.59 -2.95 -0.42
N GLY A 77 5.65 -1.84 0.30
CA GLY A 77 5.48 -1.81 1.75
C GLY A 77 4.01 -1.85 2.14
N ASP A 78 3.70 -1.41 3.34
CA ASP A 78 2.35 -1.41 3.89
C ASP A 78 1.37 -0.61 3.02
N ILE A 79 0.21 -1.19 2.77
CA ILE A 79 -0.86 -0.60 1.97
C ILE A 79 -1.63 0.37 2.86
N PRO A 80 -2.04 1.55 2.35
CA PRO A 80 -2.92 2.43 3.10
C PRO A 80 -4.18 1.69 3.55
N ALA A 81 -4.53 1.87 4.82
CA ALA A 81 -5.71 1.26 5.43
C ALA A 81 -6.38 2.26 6.38
N TRP A 82 -7.62 1.99 6.76
CA TRP A 82 -8.27 2.69 7.84
C TRP A 82 -7.89 2.04 9.17
N GLU A 83 -7.59 2.84 10.18
CA GLU A 83 -7.37 2.42 11.56
C GLU A 83 -8.44 3.03 12.44
N VAL A 84 -9.10 2.19 13.25
CA VAL A 84 -10.09 2.67 14.21
C VAL A 84 -9.37 3.35 15.37
N GLU A 85 -9.68 4.61 15.59
CA GLU A 85 -9.10 5.40 16.67
C GLU A 85 -10.03 5.44 17.88
N GLU A 86 -11.34 5.54 17.62
CA GLU A 86 -12.33 5.68 18.68
C GLU A 86 -13.68 5.10 18.27
N ILE A 87 -14.43 4.63 19.25
CA ILE A 87 -15.82 4.21 19.10
C ILE A 87 -16.67 5.04 20.07
N ASN A 88 -17.54 5.86 19.50
CA ASN A 88 -18.43 6.75 20.24
C ASN A 88 -19.86 6.25 20.25
N HIS A 89 -20.50 6.30 21.40
CA HIS A 89 -21.91 5.99 21.58
C HIS A 89 -22.72 7.29 21.66
N GLY A 90 -23.68 7.46 20.75
CA GLY A 90 -24.59 8.60 20.72
C GLY A 90 -23.95 9.88 20.16
N ASP A 91 -23.67 10.84 21.04
CA ASP A 91 -23.28 12.20 20.64
C ASP A 91 -21.79 12.31 20.26
N LEU A 92 -21.51 12.75 19.04
CA LEU A 92 -20.17 13.03 18.53
C LEU A 92 -19.49 14.24 19.21
N SER A 93 -20.22 15.05 19.96
CA SER A 93 -19.61 16.17 20.69
C SER A 93 -18.63 15.75 21.78
N GLN A 94 -18.57 14.48 22.11
CA GLN A 94 -17.64 13.88 23.07
C GLN A 94 -16.50 13.10 22.40
N ALA A 95 -16.44 13.09 21.08
CA ALA A 95 -15.37 12.42 20.34
C ALA A 95 -14.01 13.03 20.69
N LEU A 96 -12.95 12.22 20.66
CA LEU A 96 -11.57 12.70 20.84
C LEU A 96 -11.12 13.56 19.65
N LEU A 97 -11.71 13.33 18.48
CA LEU A 97 -11.45 14.09 17.28
C LEU A 97 -12.28 15.38 17.28
N ASP A 98 -11.62 16.52 17.42
CA ASP A 98 -12.28 17.83 17.46
C ASP A 98 -13.11 18.10 16.19
N GLU A 99 -12.64 17.66 15.02
CA GLU A 99 -13.34 17.81 13.74
C GLU A 99 -14.66 17.05 13.69
N ALA A 100 -14.83 15.99 14.49
CA ALA A 100 -16.07 15.22 14.57
C ALA A 100 -17.18 15.93 15.35
N HIS A 101 -16.84 16.89 16.22
CA HIS A 101 -17.81 17.62 17.04
C HIS A 101 -18.81 18.44 16.23
N ASP A 102 -18.41 18.91 15.07
CA ASP A 102 -19.20 19.81 14.23
C ASP A 102 -20.06 19.04 13.19
N LEU A 103 -19.99 17.71 13.18
CA LEU A 103 -20.79 16.86 12.29
C LEU A 103 -22.20 16.66 12.85
N ASP A 104 -23.21 17.24 12.16
CA ASP A 104 -24.62 17.04 12.49
C ASP A 104 -25.33 16.22 11.38
N PRO A 105 -25.58 14.93 11.60
CA PRO A 105 -26.25 14.07 10.62
C PRO A 105 -27.80 14.20 10.64
N SER A 106 -28.39 15.03 11.49
CA SER A 106 -29.84 15.06 11.74
C SER A 106 -30.69 15.50 10.55
N GLY A 107 -30.09 16.13 9.53
CA GLY A 107 -30.77 16.59 8.33
C GLY A 107 -30.67 15.66 7.14
N LEU A 108 -30.01 14.51 7.27
CA LEU A 108 -29.76 13.59 6.15
C LEU A 108 -31.04 12.84 5.73
N PRO A 109 -31.17 12.49 4.44
CA PRO A 109 -32.16 11.56 3.95
C PRO A 109 -32.04 10.19 4.61
N SER A 110 -33.07 9.36 4.46
CA SER A 110 -33.02 7.99 4.99
C SER A 110 -31.88 7.17 4.39
N THR A 111 -31.42 6.18 5.13
CA THR A 111 -30.35 5.28 4.67
C THR A 111 -30.70 4.58 3.34
N GLU A 112 -31.99 4.25 3.13
CA GLU A 112 -32.45 3.67 1.88
C GLU A 112 -32.30 4.64 0.71
N GLU A 113 -32.72 5.90 0.89
CA GLU A 113 -32.57 6.94 -0.13
C GLU A 113 -31.10 7.18 -0.50
N ILE A 114 -30.20 7.18 0.49
CA ILE A 114 -28.76 7.34 0.24
C ILE A 114 -28.15 6.12 -0.46
N ASN A 115 -28.59 4.91 -0.14
CA ASN A 115 -28.10 3.71 -0.80
C ASN A 115 -28.58 3.58 -2.25
N ASP A 116 -29.74 4.14 -2.57
CA ASP A 116 -30.31 4.17 -3.93
C ASP A 116 -29.86 5.42 -4.72
N ALA A 117 -29.28 6.43 -4.04
CA ALA A 117 -28.84 7.67 -4.64
C ALA A 117 -27.65 7.46 -5.60
N THR A 118 -27.66 8.21 -6.69
CA THR A 118 -26.49 8.27 -7.59
C THR A 118 -25.40 9.17 -7.00
N ASP A 119 -24.17 9.06 -7.54
CA ASP A 119 -23.05 9.92 -7.11
C ASP A 119 -23.40 11.43 -7.27
N ALA A 120 -24.17 11.79 -8.31
CA ALA A 120 -24.61 13.16 -8.53
C ALA A 120 -25.60 13.63 -7.45
N ASP A 121 -26.52 12.76 -7.01
CA ASP A 121 -27.46 13.07 -5.94
C ASP A 121 -26.73 13.27 -4.60
N ILE A 122 -25.70 12.45 -4.32
CA ILE A 122 -24.90 12.60 -3.11
C ILE A 122 -24.10 13.91 -3.12
N VAL A 123 -23.57 14.33 -4.28
CA VAL A 123 -22.93 15.65 -4.40
C VAL A 123 -23.92 16.77 -4.10
N GLU A 124 -25.14 16.69 -4.61
CA GLU A 124 -26.20 17.68 -4.34
C GLU A 124 -26.59 17.70 -2.85
N ILE A 125 -26.70 16.54 -2.19
CA ILE A 125 -26.97 16.42 -0.76
C ILE A 125 -25.84 17.09 0.04
N ASN A 126 -24.59 16.81 -0.29
CA ASN A 126 -23.42 17.42 0.36
C ASN A 126 -23.43 18.96 0.21
N GLU A 127 -23.77 19.48 -0.97
CA GLU A 127 -23.86 20.93 -1.18
C GLU A 127 -25.00 21.56 -0.37
N GLN A 128 -26.17 20.91 -0.33
CA GLN A 128 -27.33 21.39 0.41
C GLN A 128 -27.09 21.38 1.93
N LEU A 129 -26.39 20.39 2.44
CA LEU A 129 -26.13 20.19 3.87
C LEU A 129 -24.73 20.64 4.31
N ALA A 130 -24.00 21.38 3.47
CA ALA A 130 -22.63 21.80 3.76
C ALA A 130 -22.48 22.54 5.12
N GLY A 131 -23.51 23.26 5.56
CA GLY A 131 -23.51 23.95 6.85
C GLY A 131 -23.71 23.03 8.06
N GLN A 132 -24.26 21.82 7.87
CA GLN A 132 -24.46 20.82 8.93
C GLN A 132 -23.33 19.79 8.93
N LEU A 133 -22.86 19.42 7.73
CA LEU A 133 -21.73 18.50 7.56
C LEU A 133 -20.38 19.17 7.81
N ASN A 134 -20.35 20.52 7.82
CA ASN A 134 -19.15 21.30 7.95
C ASN A 134 -18.09 20.90 6.90
N GLU A 135 -16.92 20.39 7.32
CA GLU A 135 -15.88 19.91 6.38
C GLU A 135 -16.03 18.42 6.01
N TRP A 136 -17.06 17.76 6.52
CA TRP A 136 -17.33 16.35 6.23
C TRP A 136 -18.11 16.18 4.93
N THR A 137 -17.81 15.12 4.22
CA THR A 137 -18.47 14.71 2.98
C THR A 137 -19.13 13.36 3.17
N LEU A 138 -20.43 13.27 2.92
CA LEU A 138 -21.14 11.99 2.89
C LEU A 138 -20.71 11.20 1.66
N LEU A 139 -20.36 9.92 1.85
CA LEU A 139 -19.90 9.05 0.77
C LEU A 139 -21.06 8.28 0.13
N ALA A 140 -21.06 8.21 -1.19
CA ALA A 140 -22.01 7.43 -1.98
C ALA A 140 -21.85 5.91 -1.72
N ALA A 141 -22.90 5.13 -2.00
CA ALA A 141 -22.85 3.68 -1.89
C ALA A 141 -21.83 3.02 -2.85
N SER A 142 -21.57 3.68 -3.99
CA SER A 142 -20.61 3.26 -5.01
C SER A 142 -19.15 3.61 -4.65
N ASP A 143 -18.93 4.42 -3.62
CA ASP A 143 -17.59 4.90 -3.26
C ASP A 143 -16.73 3.80 -2.65
N ALA A 144 -15.52 3.64 -3.18
CA ALA A 144 -14.56 2.66 -2.68
C ALA A 144 -14.08 2.96 -1.26
N SER A 145 -13.94 4.25 -0.89
CA SER A 145 -13.58 4.67 0.47
C SER A 145 -14.66 4.25 1.47
N ARG A 146 -15.95 4.39 1.10
CA ARG A 146 -17.06 3.91 1.95
C ARG A 146 -16.96 2.42 2.21
N ALA A 147 -16.79 1.61 1.16
CA ALA A 147 -16.71 0.17 1.30
C ALA A 147 -15.49 -0.26 2.14
N GLU A 148 -14.35 0.41 1.97
CA GLU A 148 -13.14 0.13 2.73
C GLU A 148 -13.30 0.50 4.20
N ALA A 149 -13.87 1.67 4.52
CA ALA A 149 -14.13 2.10 5.90
C ALA A 149 -15.14 1.18 6.60
N GLN A 150 -16.24 0.83 5.93
CA GLN A 150 -17.23 -0.12 6.47
C GLN A 150 -16.61 -1.51 6.72
N SER A 151 -15.78 -2.00 5.79
CA SER A 151 -15.08 -3.28 5.99
C SER A 151 -14.13 -3.27 7.19
N THR A 152 -13.49 -2.13 7.46
CA THR A 152 -12.64 -1.97 8.65
C THR A 152 -13.47 -1.92 9.93
N ALA A 153 -14.61 -1.22 9.90
CA ALA A 153 -15.56 -1.21 11.02
C ALA A 153 -16.06 -2.63 11.33
N ASP A 154 -16.48 -3.37 10.30
CA ASP A 154 -16.96 -4.75 10.45
C ASP A 154 -15.88 -5.66 11.04
N ALA A 155 -14.65 -5.55 10.57
CA ALA A 155 -13.53 -6.32 11.10
C ALA A 155 -13.29 -6.02 12.59
N THR A 156 -13.35 -4.75 12.99
CA THR A 156 -13.18 -4.33 14.38
C THR A 156 -14.31 -4.82 15.27
N LEU A 157 -15.56 -4.74 14.79
CA LEU A 157 -16.72 -5.25 15.52
C LEU A 157 -16.66 -6.77 15.69
N ALA A 158 -16.24 -7.50 14.65
CA ALA A 158 -16.08 -8.95 14.70
C ALA A 158 -15.02 -9.42 15.73
N GLU A 159 -14.10 -8.55 16.14
CA GLU A 159 -13.15 -8.80 17.23
C GLU A 159 -13.82 -8.75 18.63
N GLY A 160 -15.10 -8.41 18.69
CA GLY A 160 -15.87 -8.38 19.94
C GLY A 160 -15.60 -7.13 20.79
N VAL A 161 -15.20 -6.02 20.17
CA VAL A 161 -14.97 -4.75 20.87
C VAL A 161 -16.27 -4.22 21.50
N ILE A 162 -17.41 -4.45 20.84
CA ILE A 162 -18.74 -4.13 21.37
C ILE A 162 -19.52 -5.43 21.53
N PRO A 163 -19.83 -5.85 22.78
CA PRO A 163 -20.60 -7.06 22.99
C PRO A 163 -21.99 -7.02 22.33
N GLY A 164 -22.29 -8.04 21.55
CA GLY A 164 -23.58 -8.20 20.85
C GLY A 164 -23.60 -7.63 19.43
N LEU A 165 -22.48 -7.05 18.94
CA LEU A 165 -22.34 -6.55 17.58
C LEU A 165 -21.23 -7.26 16.78
N GLU A 166 -20.92 -8.50 17.15
CA GLU A 166 -19.88 -9.30 16.49
C GLU A 166 -20.31 -9.82 15.11
N GLU A 167 -21.61 -9.98 14.91
CA GLU A 167 -22.19 -10.51 13.67
C GLU A 167 -22.73 -9.36 12.79
N SER A 168 -22.48 -9.40 11.50
CA SER A 168 -22.96 -8.41 10.54
C SER A 168 -24.49 -8.29 10.43
N SER A 169 -25.22 -9.26 10.98
CA SER A 169 -26.68 -9.25 11.12
C SER A 169 -27.18 -8.48 12.36
N SER A 170 -26.27 -8.14 13.30
CA SER A 170 -26.60 -7.49 14.56
C SER A 170 -26.69 -5.97 14.47
N TYR A 171 -26.29 -5.37 13.37
CA TYR A 171 -26.30 -3.92 13.16
C TYR A 171 -26.54 -3.56 11.68
N VAL A 172 -26.84 -2.29 11.47
CA VAL A 172 -27.02 -1.71 10.13
C VAL A 172 -26.08 -0.53 9.98
N HIS A 173 -25.39 -0.44 8.86
CA HIS A 173 -24.65 0.77 8.48
C HIS A 173 -25.62 1.87 8.10
N LEU A 174 -25.50 3.02 8.75
CA LEU A 174 -26.30 4.19 8.45
C LEU A 174 -25.58 5.06 7.41
N TYR A 175 -24.58 5.80 7.86
CA TYR A 175 -23.87 6.79 7.07
C TYR A 175 -22.37 6.56 7.15
N THR A 176 -21.66 7.00 6.14
CA THR A 176 -20.21 7.04 6.14
C THR A 176 -19.75 8.39 5.64
N PHE A 177 -18.95 9.06 6.45
CA PHE A 177 -18.43 10.39 6.17
C PHE A 177 -16.91 10.33 6.04
N GLU A 178 -16.36 11.27 5.28
CA GLU A 178 -14.93 11.42 5.08
C GLU A 178 -14.58 12.91 5.16
N THR A 179 -13.43 13.25 5.77
CA THR A 179 -12.90 14.62 5.80
C THR A 179 -11.39 14.64 5.69
N GLY A 180 -10.85 15.74 5.18
CA GLY A 180 -9.42 15.93 5.02
C GLY A 180 -8.82 15.18 3.83
N GLY A 181 -7.60 14.68 4.00
CA GLY A 181 -6.91 13.97 2.94
C GLY A 181 -6.29 14.87 1.88
N LYS A 182 -5.83 14.27 0.81
CA LYS A 182 -5.19 14.98 -0.30
C LYS A 182 -6.24 15.52 -1.25
N PRO A 183 -6.25 16.83 -1.54
CA PRO A 183 -7.15 17.35 -2.56
C PRO A 183 -6.88 16.67 -3.91
N GLU A 184 -7.93 16.25 -4.57
CA GLU A 184 -7.84 15.73 -5.93
C GLU A 184 -7.29 16.80 -6.85
N ARG A 185 -6.15 16.52 -7.48
CA ARG A 185 -5.58 17.39 -8.51
C ARG A 185 -6.01 16.91 -9.88
N GLN A 186 -6.84 17.69 -10.53
CA GLN A 186 -7.09 17.51 -11.96
C GLN A 186 -5.77 17.67 -12.73
N SER A 187 -5.40 16.65 -13.49
CA SER A 187 -4.17 16.66 -14.31
C SER A 187 -4.56 16.61 -15.78
N ASP A 188 -4.57 17.76 -16.43
CA ASP A 188 -4.98 17.90 -17.84
C ASP A 188 -3.91 17.46 -18.84
N GLY A 189 -2.65 17.28 -18.40
CA GLY A 189 -1.52 16.96 -19.25
C GLY A 189 -0.66 15.79 -18.77
N VAL A 190 0.15 15.21 -19.69
CA VAL A 190 1.10 14.15 -19.35
C VAL A 190 2.20 14.68 -18.43
N TRP A 191 2.66 15.90 -18.63
CA TRP A 191 3.69 16.55 -17.80
C TRP A 191 3.15 16.86 -16.40
N ASP A 192 1.90 17.30 -16.27
CA ASP A 192 1.27 17.53 -14.97
C ASP A 192 1.13 16.24 -14.19
N ARG A 193 0.81 15.12 -14.85
CA ARG A 193 0.81 13.79 -14.24
C ARG A 193 2.18 13.38 -13.72
N VAL A 194 3.24 13.59 -14.48
CA VAL A 194 4.62 13.27 -14.10
C VAL A 194 5.09 14.14 -12.93
N THR A 195 4.91 15.46 -13.03
CA THR A 195 5.30 16.41 -11.97
C THR A 195 4.50 16.19 -10.69
N ASN A 196 3.20 15.98 -10.77
CA ASN A 196 2.36 15.65 -9.62
C ASN A 196 2.80 14.33 -8.96
N ARG A 197 3.20 13.32 -9.76
CA ARG A 197 3.68 12.04 -9.25
C ARG A 197 5.01 12.20 -8.51
N ILE A 198 5.96 12.96 -9.07
CA ILE A 198 7.25 13.23 -8.42
C ILE A 198 7.03 14.04 -7.13
N THR A 199 6.24 15.10 -7.18
CA THR A 199 5.95 15.95 -6.02
C THR A 199 5.26 15.17 -4.91
N ASN A 200 4.29 14.31 -5.25
CA ASN A 200 3.62 13.46 -4.27
C ASN A 200 4.55 12.38 -3.68
N THR A 201 5.55 11.93 -4.45
CA THR A 201 6.55 10.96 -3.96
C THR A 201 7.52 11.59 -2.97
N LEU A 202 7.85 12.86 -3.16
CA LEU A 202 8.80 13.61 -2.32
C LEU A 202 8.11 14.40 -1.20
N ARG A 203 6.80 14.29 -1.06
CA ARG A 203 6.05 15.00 -0.02
C ARG A 203 6.36 14.41 1.36
N ILE A 204 6.84 15.25 2.26
CA ILE A 204 7.25 14.86 3.62
C ILE A 204 6.03 14.80 4.56
N THR A 205 5.03 15.68 4.35
CA THR A 205 3.84 15.76 5.19
C THR A 205 2.57 15.59 4.35
N SER A 206 1.59 14.85 4.86
CA SER A 206 0.26 14.75 4.28
C SER A 206 -0.76 15.27 5.29
N PRO A 207 -1.81 15.96 4.86
CA PRO A 207 -2.90 16.33 5.77
C PRO A 207 -3.55 15.05 6.30
N PRO A 208 -4.03 15.08 7.54
CA PRO A 208 -4.77 13.97 8.10
C PRO A 208 -6.03 13.70 7.28
N HIS A 209 -6.50 12.48 7.32
CA HIS A 209 -7.65 12.02 6.57
C HIS A 209 -8.45 11.11 7.48
N TYR A 210 -9.68 11.50 7.78
CA TYR A 210 -10.55 10.84 8.73
C TYR A 210 -11.78 10.29 8.04
N ALA A 211 -12.33 9.22 8.60
CA ALA A 211 -13.65 8.71 8.25
C ALA A 211 -14.46 8.42 9.51
N ILE A 212 -15.76 8.58 9.42
CA ILE A 212 -16.72 8.20 10.45
C ILE A 212 -17.71 7.24 9.82
N VAL A 213 -17.81 6.03 10.36
CA VAL A 213 -18.84 5.06 10.01
C VAL A 213 -19.86 5.03 11.12
N GLN A 214 -21.11 5.36 10.80
CA GLN A 214 -22.22 5.28 11.72
C GLN A 214 -22.97 3.97 11.53
N ILE A 215 -23.18 3.27 12.65
CA ILE A 215 -23.93 2.04 12.71
C ILE A 215 -25.02 2.15 13.76
N GLN A 216 -26.05 1.34 13.62
CA GLN A 216 -27.11 1.21 14.60
C GLN A 216 -27.41 -0.26 14.84
N PRO A 217 -27.58 -0.69 16.11
CA PRO A 217 -28.00 -2.05 16.40
C PRO A 217 -29.28 -2.43 15.65
N ALA A 218 -29.34 -3.66 15.16
CA ALA A 218 -30.48 -4.16 14.44
C ALA A 218 -31.53 -4.75 15.40
N ILE A 219 -32.79 -4.69 15.00
CA ILE A 219 -33.87 -5.39 15.69
C ILE A 219 -33.64 -6.91 15.56
N PRO A 220 -33.62 -7.68 16.68
CA PRO A 220 -33.49 -9.13 16.61
C PRO A 220 -34.61 -9.75 15.77
N GLN A 221 -34.24 -10.46 14.72
CA GLN A 221 -35.20 -11.11 13.82
C GLN A 221 -35.25 -12.60 14.11
N GLU A 222 -36.46 -13.20 14.04
CA GLU A 222 -36.63 -14.63 14.17
C GLU A 222 -36.22 -15.34 12.87
N GLU A 223 -35.21 -16.19 12.96
CA GLU A 223 -34.82 -17.06 11.85
C GLU A 223 -35.88 -18.12 11.57
N VAL A 224 -36.42 -18.11 10.37
CA VAL A 224 -37.35 -19.17 9.91
C VAL A 224 -36.56 -20.25 9.19
N VAL A 225 -36.57 -21.46 9.74
CA VAL A 225 -35.84 -22.60 9.16
C VAL A 225 -36.27 -22.85 7.71
N GLY A 226 -35.29 -22.75 6.78
CA GLY A 226 -35.51 -22.99 5.35
C GLY A 226 -35.80 -21.73 4.51
N GLN A 227 -35.77 -20.54 5.10
CA GLN A 227 -35.82 -19.27 4.39
C GLN A 227 -34.52 -18.51 4.60
N ALA A 228 -34.13 -17.67 3.61
CA ALA A 228 -33.04 -16.75 3.81
C ALA A 228 -33.42 -15.75 4.91
N PRO A 229 -32.50 -15.39 5.81
CA PRO A 229 -32.78 -14.39 6.83
C PRO A 229 -33.16 -13.07 6.13
N PRO A 230 -34.18 -12.36 6.64
CA PRO A 230 -34.52 -11.05 6.12
C PRO A 230 -33.35 -10.06 6.35
N PRO A 231 -33.24 -8.98 5.57
CA PRO A 231 -32.22 -7.97 5.79
C PRO A 231 -32.38 -7.35 7.20
N PRO A 232 -31.27 -7.04 7.89
CA PRO A 232 -31.34 -6.44 9.21
C PRO A 232 -31.98 -5.04 9.13
N GLU A 233 -32.89 -4.75 10.07
CA GLU A 233 -33.55 -3.45 10.21
C GLU A 233 -32.98 -2.74 11.46
N ALA A 234 -32.64 -1.45 11.33
CA ALA A 234 -32.11 -0.67 12.44
C ALA A 234 -33.18 -0.48 13.54
N ASP A 235 -32.81 -0.62 14.82
CA ASP A 235 -33.69 -0.31 15.94
C ASP A 235 -33.72 1.21 16.16
N PRO A 236 -34.84 1.90 15.88
CA PRO A 236 -34.92 3.36 16.04
C PRO A 236 -34.78 3.83 17.52
N ASN A 237 -34.85 2.91 18.48
CA ASN A 237 -34.69 3.23 19.90
C ASN A 237 -33.26 2.96 20.37
N ALA A 238 -32.45 2.27 19.58
CA ALA A 238 -31.08 2.03 19.91
C ALA A 238 -30.21 3.25 19.58
N GLU A 239 -29.19 3.43 20.35
CA GLU A 239 -28.22 4.51 20.20
C GLU A 239 -27.39 4.32 18.92
N VAL A 240 -27.14 5.39 18.17
CA VAL A 240 -26.23 5.38 17.04
C VAL A 240 -24.80 5.29 17.54
N ILE A 241 -24.02 4.39 16.96
CA ILE A 241 -22.63 4.21 17.30
C ILE A 241 -21.79 4.75 16.14
N SER A 242 -20.87 5.65 16.45
CA SER A 242 -19.97 6.26 15.49
C SER A 242 -18.56 5.73 15.67
N ILE A 243 -18.03 5.08 14.63
CA ILE A 243 -16.67 4.53 14.60
C ILE A 243 -15.80 5.55 13.86
N VAL A 244 -14.93 6.22 14.61
CA VAL A 244 -14.00 7.23 14.10
C VAL A 244 -12.71 6.55 13.68
N MET A 245 -12.27 6.82 12.46
CA MET A 245 -11.10 6.21 11.85
C MET A 245 -10.16 7.26 11.29
N VAL A 246 -8.87 6.97 11.34
CA VAL A 246 -7.82 7.73 10.68
C VAL A 246 -7.24 6.91 9.52
N ARG A 247 -6.89 7.58 8.44
CA ARG A 247 -6.22 6.94 7.31
C ARG A 247 -4.74 6.77 7.60
N ASP A 248 -4.29 5.55 7.90
CA ASP A 248 -2.88 5.23 7.78
C ASP A 248 -2.49 5.26 6.29
N LEU A 249 -1.56 6.14 5.97
CA LEU A 249 -1.06 6.27 4.60
C LEU A 249 -0.17 5.11 4.18
N GLY A 250 0.19 4.24 5.14
CA GLY A 250 1.10 3.14 4.94
C GLY A 250 2.49 3.60 4.47
N GLN A 251 3.37 2.64 4.32
CA GLN A 251 4.74 2.87 3.83
C GLN A 251 4.96 2.25 2.45
N ARG A 252 3.96 2.30 1.60
CA ARG A 252 3.95 1.63 0.29
C ARG A 252 5.22 1.82 -0.53
N ARG A 253 5.87 2.98 -0.41
CA ARG A 253 7.06 3.33 -1.19
C ARG A 253 8.38 3.15 -0.46
N LEU A 254 8.37 2.77 0.82
CA LEU A 254 9.58 2.61 1.62
C LEU A 254 10.48 1.52 1.05
N VAL A 255 9.92 0.35 0.75
CA VAL A 255 10.69 -0.79 0.25
C VAL A 255 11.38 -0.48 -1.09
N PRO A 256 10.67 0.04 -2.13
CA PRO A 256 11.33 0.46 -3.36
C PRO A 256 12.37 1.56 -3.16
N ALA A 257 12.13 2.52 -2.26
CA ALA A 257 13.09 3.57 -1.94
C ALA A 257 14.37 3.00 -1.34
N LEU A 258 14.27 2.10 -0.36
CA LEU A 258 15.41 1.44 0.26
C LEU A 258 16.20 0.59 -0.75
N ILE A 259 15.51 -0.15 -1.63
CA ILE A 259 16.15 -0.90 -2.71
C ILE A 259 16.93 0.05 -3.63
N THR A 260 16.31 1.17 -4.05
CA THR A 260 16.94 2.14 -4.95
C THR A 260 18.17 2.78 -4.31
N LEU A 261 18.03 3.30 -3.10
CA LEU A 261 19.11 3.99 -2.40
C LEU A 261 20.24 3.03 -2.02
N GLY A 262 19.91 1.86 -1.48
CA GLY A 262 20.90 0.85 -1.10
C GLY A 262 21.67 0.30 -2.30
N SER A 263 20.96 -0.08 -3.38
CA SER A 263 21.60 -0.56 -4.60
C SER A 263 22.38 0.55 -5.30
N GLY A 264 21.88 1.80 -5.31
CA GLY A 264 22.57 2.95 -5.88
C GLY A 264 23.87 3.28 -5.16
N LEU A 265 23.87 3.22 -3.83
CA LEU A 265 25.09 3.38 -3.02
C LEU A 265 26.13 2.30 -3.36
N MET A 266 25.71 1.04 -3.39
CA MET A 266 26.58 -0.08 -3.74
C MET A 266 27.11 0.04 -5.17
N PHE A 267 26.27 0.42 -6.11
CA PHE A 267 26.68 0.70 -7.50
C PHE A 267 27.75 1.80 -7.56
N GLY A 268 27.54 2.92 -6.88
CA GLY A 268 28.50 4.02 -6.80
C GLY A 268 29.83 3.60 -6.22
N LEU A 269 29.83 2.83 -5.12
CA LEU A 269 31.05 2.29 -4.50
C LEU A 269 31.80 1.36 -5.45
N LEU A 270 31.10 0.46 -6.13
CA LEU A 270 31.72 -0.47 -7.08
C LEU A 270 32.28 0.25 -8.30
N CYS A 271 31.59 1.26 -8.83
CA CYS A 271 32.10 2.13 -9.88
C CYS A 271 33.37 2.89 -9.44
N ALA A 272 33.39 3.41 -8.21
CA ALA A 272 34.58 4.07 -7.66
C ALA A 272 35.77 3.10 -7.52
N MET A 273 35.52 1.86 -7.09
CA MET A 273 36.55 0.79 -7.01
C MET A 273 37.11 0.45 -8.40
N LEU A 274 36.23 0.30 -9.41
CA LEU A 274 36.66 0.06 -10.79
C LEU A 274 37.49 1.21 -11.32
N HIS A 275 37.03 2.47 -11.13
CA HIS A 275 37.74 3.67 -11.55
C HIS A 275 39.11 3.80 -10.87
N ALA A 276 39.19 3.59 -9.56
CA ALA A 276 40.47 3.62 -8.82
C ALA A 276 41.45 2.58 -9.36
N ARG A 277 40.97 1.36 -9.65
CA ARG A 277 41.77 0.31 -10.26
C ARG A 277 42.30 0.72 -11.64
N ASP A 278 41.44 1.27 -12.49
CA ASP A 278 41.83 1.69 -13.85
C ASP A 278 42.89 2.77 -13.81
N ARG A 279 42.82 3.70 -12.86
CA ARG A 279 43.87 4.73 -12.64
C ARG A 279 45.22 4.08 -12.27
N VAL A 280 45.23 3.13 -11.33
CA VAL A 280 46.46 2.41 -10.95
C VAL A 280 47.05 1.68 -12.15
N VAL A 281 46.21 0.98 -12.94
CA VAL A 281 46.66 0.28 -14.14
C VAL A 281 47.24 1.26 -15.19
N ALA A 282 46.61 2.41 -15.39
CA ALA A 282 47.10 3.44 -16.29
C ALA A 282 48.41 4.01 -15.86
N GLU A 283 48.61 4.29 -14.55
CA GLU A 283 49.87 4.78 -13.99
C GLU A 283 51.01 3.76 -14.19
N HIS A 284 50.75 2.46 -13.97
CA HIS A 284 51.74 1.41 -14.19
C HIS A 284 52.13 1.25 -15.67
N ARG A 285 51.21 1.46 -16.59
CA ARG A 285 51.47 1.41 -18.05
C ARG A 285 52.25 2.63 -18.55
N SER A 286 52.15 3.78 -17.89
CA SER A 286 52.86 5.01 -18.25
C SER A 286 54.22 5.11 -17.57
N ALA A 287 54.51 4.27 -16.62
CA ALA A 287 55.80 4.24 -15.98
C ALA A 287 56.94 3.88 -16.98
N PRO A 288 58.02 4.66 -17.08
CA PRO A 288 59.11 4.34 -17.98
C PRO A 288 59.75 3.01 -17.63
N LEU A 289 60.06 2.21 -18.66
CA LEU A 289 60.76 0.94 -18.48
C LEU A 289 62.10 1.19 -17.73
N PRO A 290 62.46 0.40 -16.70
CA PRO A 290 63.77 0.55 -16.06
C PRO A 290 64.85 0.44 -17.13
N ALA A 291 65.77 1.38 -17.10
CA ALA A 291 66.91 1.37 -18.01
C ALA A 291 67.63 0.03 -17.93
N PRO A 292 68.00 -0.58 -19.05
CA PRO A 292 68.74 -1.85 -19.02
C PRO A 292 70.00 -1.66 -18.17
N THR A 293 70.08 -2.38 -17.07
CA THR A 293 71.29 -2.46 -16.24
C THR A 293 72.37 -3.10 -17.11
N GLY A 294 73.24 -2.22 -17.68
CA GLY A 294 74.36 -2.66 -18.49
C GLY A 294 75.22 -3.63 -17.67
N GLY A 295 75.21 -4.89 -18.05
CA GLY A 295 76.15 -5.87 -17.58
C GLY A 295 77.52 -5.49 -18.08
N THR A 296 78.45 -5.23 -17.18
CA THR A 296 79.90 -5.27 -17.42
C THR A 296 80.42 -6.64 -17.12
#